data_1b09096477c70e46848cd2e94c0b1203
#
_entry.id   1b09096477c70e46848cd2e94c0b1203
#
_cell.length_a   1.000
_cell.length_b   1.000
_cell.length_c   1.000
_cell.angle_alpha   90.00
_cell.angle_beta   90.00
_cell.angle_gamma   90.00
#
_symmetry.space_group_name_H-M   'P 1'
#
loop_
_entity.id
_entity.type
_entity.pdbx_description
1 polymer ?
#
loop_
_entity_poly.entity_id
_entity_poly.type
_entity_poly.pdbx_seq_one_letter_code
_entity_poly.pdbx_strand_id
1 'polypeptide(L)'
;CSTNSMSSQSIPSDFDEDMVCDLVDTDDDGDGVLDENDAFPMDNAEWEDTDSDGFGNNFDDDDDGDGWFDIYEPNCGTDPLDSVSIPLDFDGDWVCDLVDDDDDNDGVTDVDDPFPKNPDESVDTDFDGIGNNADNDDDNDGWTDSTEALCFTSSLSSNSVPQDTDG
;
A
#
# COMPACT_ATOMS: atom_id res chain seq x y z
N CYS A 1 30.02 20.66 32.94
CA CYS A 1 28.93 20.35 33.91
C CYS A 1 28.87 21.43 34.98
N SER A 2 27.77 22.18 35.00
CA SER A 2 27.54 23.28 35.95
C SER A 2 27.06 22.76 37.32
N THR A 3 27.84 21.94 37.97
CA THR A 3 27.53 21.48 39.33
C THR A 3 28.21 22.34 40.37
N ASN A 4 27.53 22.56 41.51
CA ASN A 4 28.12 23.30 42.63
C ASN A 4 29.07 22.37 43.39
N SER A 5 30.38 22.57 43.26
CA SER A 5 31.43 21.76 43.89
C SER A 5 31.40 21.74 45.43
N MET A 6 30.50 22.49 46.07
CA MET A 6 30.30 22.50 47.51
C MET A 6 29.07 21.73 47.99
N SER A 7 28.28 21.12 47.11
CA SER A 7 27.12 20.31 47.45
C SER A 7 27.39 18.86 47.12
N SER A 8 27.39 18.00 48.09
CA SER A 8 27.51 16.55 47.95
C SER A 8 26.26 15.89 47.30
N GLN A 9 25.30 16.72 46.85
CA GLN A 9 24.05 16.26 46.21
C GLN A 9 23.92 16.77 44.76
N SER A 10 24.91 17.50 44.22
CA SER A 10 24.88 17.98 42.86
C SER A 10 25.71 17.03 41.96
N ILE A 11 25.08 15.98 41.50
CA ILE A 11 25.64 15.07 40.51
C ILE A 11 25.34 15.68 39.11
N PRO A 12 26.32 15.73 38.18
CA PRO A 12 26.02 16.07 36.80
C PRO A 12 25.01 15.11 36.20
N SER A 13 24.24 15.55 35.24
CA SER A 13 23.50 14.68 34.34
C SER A 13 24.48 13.87 33.51
N ASP A 14 24.27 12.59 33.37
CA ASP A 14 25.10 11.61 32.70
C ASP A 14 24.15 10.46 32.42
N PHE A 15 23.54 10.46 31.23
CA PHE A 15 22.36 9.66 30.91
C PHE A 15 22.74 8.20 30.67
N ASP A 16 23.84 7.97 29.94
CA ASP A 16 24.34 6.63 29.60
C ASP A 16 25.28 6.03 30.65
N GLU A 17 25.62 6.84 31.72
CA GLU A 17 26.48 6.46 32.84
C GLU A 17 27.93 6.14 32.45
N ASP A 18 28.46 6.71 31.35
CA ASP A 18 29.83 6.50 30.86
C ASP A 18 30.89 7.36 31.60
N MET A 19 30.47 8.30 32.49
CA MET A 19 31.26 9.26 33.27
C MET A 19 31.65 10.53 32.50
N VAL A 20 31.13 10.76 31.34
CA VAL A 20 31.08 12.05 30.65
C VAL A 20 29.69 12.64 30.95
N CYS A 21 29.53 13.91 31.14
CA CYS A 21 28.21 14.46 31.43
C CYS A 21 27.60 15.01 30.14
N ASP A 22 26.28 14.92 30.00
CA ASP A 22 25.49 15.29 28.83
C ASP A 22 25.85 16.68 28.23
N LEU A 23 26.34 17.62 29.02
CA LEU A 23 26.75 18.96 28.54
C LEU A 23 27.97 18.95 27.64
N VAL A 24 28.82 17.94 27.72
CA VAL A 24 30.10 17.83 27.01
C VAL A 24 30.25 16.47 26.34
N ASP A 25 29.31 15.59 26.56
CA ASP A 25 29.14 14.39 25.77
C ASP A 25 28.72 14.75 24.35
N THR A 26 28.85 13.88 23.45
CA THR A 26 28.44 14.02 22.06
C THR A 26 27.58 12.84 21.60
N ASP A 27 27.26 11.93 22.54
CA ASP A 27 26.46 10.72 22.36
C ASP A 27 25.82 10.44 23.72
N ASP A 28 24.80 11.26 24.08
CA ASP A 28 24.28 11.38 25.44
C ASP A 28 23.63 10.10 25.97
N ASP A 29 23.13 9.22 25.07
CA ASP A 29 22.47 7.97 25.45
C ASP A 29 23.31 6.71 25.18
N GLY A 30 24.46 6.88 24.49
CA GLY A 30 25.43 5.81 24.28
C GLY A 30 25.02 4.75 23.27
N ASP A 31 24.14 5.09 22.34
CA ASP A 31 23.67 4.16 21.31
C ASP A 31 24.65 4.02 20.11
N GLY A 32 25.59 4.99 20.00
CA GLY A 32 26.60 5.05 18.96
C GLY A 32 26.31 6.03 17.83
N VAL A 33 25.18 6.74 17.88
CA VAL A 33 24.84 7.88 17.02
C VAL A 33 25.13 9.16 17.81
N LEU A 34 25.76 10.13 17.14
CA LEU A 34 26.06 11.39 17.83
C LEU A 34 24.81 12.27 17.93
N ASP A 35 24.65 13.03 19.02
CA ASP A 35 23.50 13.91 19.27
C ASP A 35 23.19 14.84 18.09
N GLU A 36 24.20 15.28 17.34
CA GLU A 36 24.01 16.14 16.18
C GLU A 36 23.36 15.45 14.98
N ASN A 37 23.34 14.12 14.98
CA ASN A 37 22.76 13.27 13.92
C ASN A 37 21.64 12.38 14.43
N ASP A 38 21.31 12.51 15.70
CA ASP A 38 20.32 11.72 16.41
C ASP A 38 19.01 12.51 16.58
N ALA A 39 17.93 11.95 16.14
CA ALA A 39 16.60 12.53 16.33
C ALA A 39 16.15 12.42 17.81
N PHE A 40 16.70 11.47 18.56
CA PHE A 40 16.32 11.15 19.96
C PHE A 40 17.53 11.04 20.89
N PRO A 41 18.36 12.08 21.11
CA PRO A 41 19.66 12.02 21.78
C PRO A 41 19.64 11.59 23.27
N MET A 42 18.51 11.14 23.77
CA MET A 42 18.27 10.65 25.13
C MET A 42 17.48 9.33 25.13
N ASP A 43 17.39 8.64 23.99
CA ASP A 43 16.69 7.37 23.88
C ASP A 43 17.50 6.36 23.06
N ASN A 44 18.33 5.58 23.70
CA ASN A 44 19.25 4.63 23.12
C ASN A 44 18.59 3.48 22.29
N ALA A 45 17.29 3.53 22.11
CA ALA A 45 16.55 2.62 21.26
C ALA A 45 16.12 3.26 19.94
N GLU A 46 16.24 4.58 19.80
CA GLU A 46 15.77 5.37 18.67
C GLU A 46 16.84 6.39 18.24
N TRP A 47 17.06 6.54 16.94
CA TRP A 47 18.02 7.51 16.37
C TRP A 47 17.57 8.15 15.07
N GLU A 48 16.57 7.59 14.39
CA GLU A 48 15.97 8.11 13.17
C GLU A 48 14.47 8.36 13.35
N ASP A 49 13.97 9.41 12.71
CA ASP A 49 12.56 9.82 12.65
C ASP A 49 12.34 10.32 11.20
N THR A 50 11.91 9.37 10.34
CA THR A 50 11.90 9.60 8.89
C THR A 50 10.82 10.60 8.49
N ASP A 51 9.62 10.51 9.05
CA ASP A 51 8.48 11.40 8.76
C ASP A 51 8.41 12.63 9.67
N SER A 52 9.22 12.65 10.73
CA SER A 52 9.28 13.74 11.71
C SER A 52 8.01 13.93 12.55
N ASP A 53 7.33 12.85 12.89
CA ASP A 53 6.14 12.87 13.72
C ASP A 53 6.43 12.79 15.23
N GLY A 54 7.67 12.43 15.59
CA GLY A 54 8.18 12.37 16.95
C GLY A 54 8.17 10.95 17.55
N PHE A 55 7.86 9.93 16.75
CA PHE A 55 8.18 8.54 17.02
C PHE A 55 9.43 8.17 16.23
N GLY A 56 10.27 7.30 16.77
CA GLY A 56 11.43 6.83 16.04
C GLY A 56 11.12 5.58 15.24
N ASN A 57 11.86 5.38 14.16
CA ASN A 57 11.62 4.29 13.20
C ASN A 57 11.62 2.88 13.82
N ASN A 58 12.25 2.67 14.98
CA ASN A 58 12.18 1.36 15.64
C ASN A 58 10.87 1.14 16.40
N PHE A 59 10.15 2.19 16.71
CA PHE A 59 8.88 2.17 17.46
C PHE A 59 7.68 2.51 16.56
N ASP A 60 7.92 3.19 15.46
CA ASP A 60 6.90 3.50 14.48
C ASP A 60 6.50 2.25 13.69
N ASP A 61 5.31 2.17 13.23
CA ASP A 61 4.81 1.13 12.34
C ASP A 61 4.64 1.64 10.89
N ASP A 62 4.87 2.98 10.66
CA ASP A 62 4.70 3.69 9.39
C ASP A 62 5.79 4.78 9.29
N ASP A 63 7.05 4.33 9.10
CA ASP A 63 8.25 5.14 9.24
C ASP A 63 8.28 6.41 8.38
N ASP A 64 7.64 6.42 7.22
CA ASP A 64 7.67 7.57 6.30
C ASP A 64 6.35 8.35 6.24
N GLY A 65 5.32 7.90 6.99
CA GLY A 65 4.06 8.60 7.17
C GLY A 65 3.17 8.62 5.93
N ASP A 66 3.32 7.67 5.01
CA ASP A 66 2.52 7.61 3.78
C ASP A 66 1.15 6.96 3.97
N GLY A 67 0.96 6.28 5.11
CA GLY A 67 -0.26 5.61 5.54
C GLY A 67 -0.24 4.09 5.35
N TRP A 68 0.82 3.53 4.78
CA TRP A 68 1.07 2.11 4.74
C TRP A 68 2.01 1.72 5.88
N PHE A 69 1.79 0.53 6.45
CA PHE A 69 2.69 0.05 7.49
C PHE A 69 3.91 -0.63 6.88
N ASP A 70 5.08 -0.39 7.48
CA ASP A 70 6.38 -0.92 7.05
C ASP A 70 6.37 -2.42 6.78
N ILE A 71 5.60 -3.18 7.56
CA ILE A 71 5.54 -4.64 7.44
C ILE A 71 4.88 -5.12 6.14
N TYR A 72 4.06 -4.28 5.50
CA TYR A 72 3.34 -4.63 4.26
C TYR A 72 4.09 -4.19 3.02
N GLU A 73 4.76 -3.05 3.06
CA GLU A 73 5.40 -2.41 1.94
C GLU A 73 6.43 -3.28 1.20
N PRO A 74 7.34 -4.02 1.86
CA PRO A 74 8.28 -4.89 1.15
C PRO A 74 7.60 -6.00 0.34
N ASN A 75 6.41 -6.44 0.74
CA ASN A 75 5.62 -7.41 0.00
C ASN A 75 4.92 -6.76 -1.20
N CYS A 76 4.63 -5.48 -1.10
CA CYS A 76 4.07 -4.64 -2.16
C CYS A 76 5.13 -4.09 -3.11
N GLY A 77 6.42 -4.28 -2.79
CA GLY A 77 7.56 -3.82 -3.59
C GLY A 77 7.85 -2.33 -3.42
N THR A 78 7.43 -1.74 -2.31
CA THR A 78 7.68 -0.35 -1.91
C THR A 78 8.73 -0.26 -0.79
N ASP A 79 9.16 0.96 -0.47
CA ASP A 79 10.23 1.26 0.48
C ASP A 79 9.62 1.99 1.68
N PRO A 80 9.62 1.39 2.89
CA PRO A 80 9.00 1.96 4.09
C PRO A 80 9.67 3.24 4.61
N LEU A 81 10.72 3.73 3.94
CA LEU A 81 11.41 4.98 4.28
C LEU A 81 11.24 6.07 3.21
N ASP A 82 10.40 5.85 2.20
CA ASP A 82 10.20 6.79 1.09
C ASP A 82 8.71 7.05 0.82
N SER A 83 8.15 8.07 1.42
CA SER A 83 6.73 8.46 1.35
C SER A 83 6.19 8.78 -0.05
N VAL A 84 7.01 8.64 -1.09
CA VAL A 84 6.55 8.68 -2.49
C VAL A 84 6.51 7.29 -3.13
N SER A 85 6.97 6.27 -2.41
CA SER A 85 7.01 4.87 -2.82
C SER A 85 5.74 4.11 -2.38
N ILE A 86 4.58 4.67 -2.65
CA ILE A 86 3.28 4.19 -2.17
C ILE A 86 2.85 2.92 -2.92
N PRO A 87 2.39 1.85 -2.23
CA PRO A 87 1.80 0.69 -2.85
C PRO A 87 0.59 1.03 -3.74
N LEU A 88 0.47 0.34 -4.87
CA LEU A 88 -0.77 0.40 -5.64
C LEU A 88 -1.81 -0.47 -4.94
N ASP A 89 -3.00 0.06 -4.76
CA ASP A 89 -4.16 -0.56 -4.14
C ASP A 89 -5.38 0.03 -4.86
N PHE A 90 -5.89 -0.72 -5.83
CA PHE A 90 -6.89 -0.20 -6.76
C PHE A 90 -8.27 -0.05 -6.12
N ASP A 91 -8.67 -1.02 -5.31
CA ASP A 91 -9.99 -1.03 -4.65
C ASP A 91 -10.00 -0.36 -3.28
N GLY A 92 -8.82 -0.12 -2.68
CA GLY A 92 -8.66 0.59 -1.43
C GLY A 92 -8.94 -0.25 -0.19
N ASP A 93 -8.73 -1.56 -0.24
CA ASP A 93 -9.01 -2.48 0.85
C ASP A 93 -7.80 -2.74 1.77
N TRP A 94 -6.63 -2.10 1.47
CA TRP A 94 -5.34 -2.23 2.17
C TRP A 94 -4.61 -3.56 1.91
N VAL A 95 -4.94 -4.22 0.84
CA VAL A 95 -4.12 -5.25 0.21
C VAL A 95 -3.62 -4.67 -1.11
N CYS A 96 -2.32 -4.64 -1.33
CA CYS A 96 -1.82 -4.03 -2.56
C CYS A 96 -1.98 -4.97 -3.76
N ASP A 97 -2.19 -4.40 -4.94
CA ASP A 97 -2.39 -5.11 -6.21
C ASP A 97 -1.35 -6.22 -6.48
N LEU A 98 -0.15 -6.13 -5.92
CA LEU A 98 0.89 -7.13 -6.12
C LEU A 98 0.62 -8.45 -5.40
N VAL A 99 -0.15 -8.43 -4.34
CA VAL A 99 -0.44 -9.58 -3.47
C VAL A 99 -1.93 -9.81 -3.28
N ASP A 100 -2.76 -8.94 -3.84
CA ASP A 100 -4.18 -9.15 -3.95
C ASP A 100 -4.48 -10.22 -5.02
N ASP A 101 -5.52 -10.96 -4.85
CA ASP A 101 -6.00 -11.95 -5.82
C ASP A 101 -7.24 -11.44 -6.58
N ASP A 102 -7.78 -10.24 -6.21
CA ASP A 102 -9.01 -9.63 -6.76
C ASP A 102 -8.90 -8.10 -6.67
N ASP A 103 -8.04 -7.52 -7.54
CA ASP A 103 -7.60 -6.11 -7.50
C ASP A 103 -8.74 -5.07 -7.51
N ASP A 104 -9.94 -5.40 -7.95
CA ASP A 104 -11.08 -4.49 -8.01
C ASP A 104 -12.26 -4.87 -7.12
N ASN A 105 -12.13 -6.02 -6.42
CA ASN A 105 -13.08 -6.52 -5.41
C ASN A 105 -14.49 -6.76 -5.98
N ASP A 106 -14.58 -7.19 -7.26
CA ASP A 106 -15.85 -7.54 -7.90
C ASP A 106 -16.32 -8.96 -7.57
N GLY A 107 -15.41 -9.77 -6.98
CA GLY A 107 -15.63 -11.16 -6.57
C GLY A 107 -15.15 -12.18 -7.59
N VAL A 108 -14.48 -11.75 -8.67
CA VAL A 108 -13.76 -12.60 -9.62
C VAL A 108 -12.27 -12.34 -9.46
N THR A 109 -11.47 -13.39 -9.33
CA THR A 109 -10.04 -13.21 -9.11
C THR A 109 -9.35 -12.77 -10.40
N ASP A 110 -8.25 -11.99 -10.31
CA ASP A 110 -7.48 -11.45 -11.43
C ASP A 110 -7.14 -12.49 -12.51
N VAL A 111 -6.86 -13.72 -12.05
CA VAL A 111 -6.49 -14.82 -12.95
C VAL A 111 -7.65 -15.30 -13.81
N ASP A 112 -8.88 -15.13 -13.35
CA ASP A 112 -10.11 -15.53 -14.01
C ASP A 112 -10.86 -14.32 -14.61
N ASP A 113 -10.38 -13.08 -14.35
CA ASP A 113 -10.98 -11.84 -14.78
C ASP A 113 -10.25 -11.24 -16.00
N PRO A 114 -10.92 -11.03 -17.13
CA PRO A 114 -10.37 -10.26 -18.25
C PRO A 114 -10.11 -8.77 -17.95
N PHE A 115 -10.72 -8.23 -16.88
CA PHE A 115 -10.67 -6.81 -16.53
C PHE A 115 -10.33 -6.56 -15.05
N PRO A 116 -9.18 -7.05 -14.52
CA PRO A 116 -8.88 -7.14 -13.09
C PRO A 116 -8.84 -5.81 -12.33
N LYS A 117 -9.10 -4.70 -12.97
CA LYS A 117 -9.14 -3.33 -12.40
C LYS A 117 -10.38 -2.58 -12.84
N ASN A 118 -11.45 -3.30 -13.09
CA ASN A 118 -12.74 -2.71 -13.48
C ASN A 118 -13.91 -3.46 -12.85
N PRO A 119 -14.35 -3.07 -11.65
CA PRO A 119 -15.36 -3.79 -10.88
C PRO A 119 -16.76 -3.84 -11.54
N ASP A 120 -16.91 -3.23 -12.70
CA ASP A 120 -18.15 -3.29 -13.48
C ASP A 120 -18.11 -4.37 -14.57
N GLU A 121 -16.95 -5.02 -14.82
CA GLU A 121 -16.75 -5.98 -15.90
C GLU A 121 -15.88 -7.15 -15.45
N SER A 122 -16.36 -8.37 -15.62
CA SER A 122 -15.60 -9.58 -15.32
C SER A 122 -15.75 -10.69 -16.36
N VAL A 123 -16.44 -10.41 -17.45
CA VAL A 123 -16.64 -11.36 -18.55
C VAL A 123 -16.46 -10.66 -19.89
N ASP A 124 -15.73 -11.31 -20.79
CA ASP A 124 -15.54 -10.92 -22.20
C ASP A 124 -15.78 -12.20 -23.03
N THR A 125 -16.95 -12.31 -23.61
CA THR A 125 -17.40 -13.59 -24.23
C THR A 125 -16.73 -13.82 -25.57
N ASP A 126 -16.50 -12.77 -26.36
CA ASP A 126 -15.91 -12.86 -27.72
C ASP A 126 -14.43 -12.50 -27.77
N PHE A 127 -13.87 -12.02 -26.63
CA PHE A 127 -12.47 -11.63 -26.46
C PHE A 127 -12.05 -10.44 -27.32
N ASP A 128 -12.95 -9.46 -27.51
CA ASP A 128 -12.63 -8.25 -28.26
C ASP A 128 -12.06 -7.12 -27.38
N GLY A 129 -12.07 -7.28 -26.05
CA GLY A 129 -11.54 -6.36 -25.05
C GLY A 129 -12.61 -5.37 -24.54
N ILE A 130 -13.87 -5.57 -24.86
CA ILE A 130 -15.02 -4.88 -24.27
C ILE A 130 -15.74 -5.90 -23.40
N GLY A 131 -16.00 -5.55 -22.13
CA GLY A 131 -16.72 -6.45 -21.23
C GLY A 131 -18.21 -6.53 -21.58
N ASN A 132 -18.82 -7.66 -21.25
CA ASN A 132 -20.21 -7.95 -21.60
C ASN A 132 -21.22 -6.90 -21.07
N ASN A 133 -20.91 -6.18 -19.99
CA ASN A 133 -21.81 -5.14 -19.51
C ASN A 133 -21.75 -3.86 -20.36
N ALA A 134 -20.64 -3.60 -21.05
CA ALA A 134 -20.42 -2.46 -21.91
C ALA A 134 -20.61 -2.79 -23.40
N ASP A 135 -20.52 -4.07 -23.78
CA ASP A 135 -20.75 -4.53 -25.14
C ASP A 135 -22.26 -4.52 -25.48
N ASN A 136 -22.56 -4.51 -26.73
CA ASN A 136 -23.93 -4.61 -27.26
C ASN A 136 -24.14 -5.83 -28.14
N ASP A 137 -23.10 -6.64 -28.35
CA ASP A 137 -23.08 -7.85 -29.18
C ASP A 137 -22.04 -8.79 -28.59
N ASP A 138 -22.35 -9.31 -27.37
CA ASP A 138 -21.44 -10.03 -26.47
C ASP A 138 -20.68 -11.21 -27.11
N ASP A 139 -21.22 -11.83 -28.17
CA ASP A 139 -20.61 -12.98 -28.84
C ASP A 139 -20.16 -12.67 -30.28
N ASN A 140 -20.32 -11.39 -30.71
CA ASN A 140 -19.86 -10.83 -31.98
C ASN A 140 -20.37 -11.60 -33.19
N ASP A 141 -21.63 -12.07 -33.13
CA ASP A 141 -22.27 -12.81 -34.23
C ASP A 141 -23.00 -11.89 -35.23
N GLY A 142 -23.07 -10.58 -34.89
CA GLY A 142 -23.70 -9.51 -35.69
C GLY A 142 -25.14 -9.20 -35.30
N TRP A 143 -25.67 -9.90 -34.29
CA TRP A 143 -26.94 -9.56 -33.66
C TRP A 143 -26.68 -8.92 -32.30
N THR A 144 -27.37 -7.87 -31.98
CA THR A 144 -27.21 -7.25 -30.67
C THR A 144 -27.93 -8.05 -29.59
N ASP A 145 -27.42 -8.04 -28.35
CA ASP A 145 -28.01 -8.70 -27.17
C ASP A 145 -29.47 -8.37 -27.00
N SER A 146 -29.83 -7.08 -27.21
CA SER A 146 -31.22 -6.63 -27.12
C SER A 146 -32.12 -7.26 -28.19
N THR A 147 -31.59 -7.53 -29.39
CA THR A 147 -32.33 -8.20 -30.46
C THR A 147 -32.46 -9.68 -30.17
N GLU A 148 -31.38 -10.30 -29.71
CA GLU A 148 -31.37 -11.72 -29.34
C GLU A 148 -32.33 -12.01 -28.18
N ALA A 149 -32.31 -11.16 -27.14
CA ALA A 149 -33.27 -11.24 -26.03
C ALA A 149 -34.72 -11.21 -26.52
N LEU A 150 -35.05 -10.39 -27.53
CA LEU A 150 -36.39 -10.35 -28.15
C LEU A 150 -36.72 -11.59 -28.97
N CYS A 151 -35.69 -12.21 -29.56
CA CYS A 151 -35.84 -13.42 -30.39
C CYS A 151 -35.70 -14.72 -29.58
N PHE A 152 -35.46 -14.62 -28.26
CA PHE A 152 -35.21 -15.76 -27.37
C PHE A 152 -33.99 -16.60 -27.77
N THR A 153 -32.96 -15.94 -28.31
CA THR A 153 -31.63 -16.47 -28.54
C THR A 153 -30.66 -16.03 -27.44
N SER A 154 -29.42 -16.50 -27.44
CA SER A 154 -28.44 -16.26 -26.40
C SER A 154 -27.39 -15.28 -26.88
N SER A 155 -27.24 -14.13 -26.24
CA SER A 155 -26.20 -13.13 -26.50
C SER A 155 -24.77 -13.58 -26.12
N LEU A 156 -24.62 -14.77 -25.55
CA LEU A 156 -23.31 -15.31 -25.15
C LEU A 156 -22.88 -16.50 -26.03
N SER A 157 -23.53 -16.71 -27.19
CA SER A 157 -23.25 -17.89 -28.01
C SER A 157 -23.49 -17.63 -29.48
N SER A 158 -22.47 -17.33 -30.24
CA SER A 158 -22.46 -17.04 -31.68
C SER A 158 -23.05 -18.15 -32.59
N ASN A 159 -23.46 -19.26 -32.00
CA ASN A 159 -24.23 -20.29 -32.69
C ASN A 159 -25.74 -20.20 -32.42
N SER A 160 -26.16 -19.30 -31.57
CA SER A 160 -27.56 -19.13 -31.12
C SER A 160 -28.21 -17.92 -31.80
N VAL A 161 -28.16 -17.85 -33.11
CA VAL A 161 -28.64 -16.71 -33.93
C VAL A 161 -30.16 -16.65 -34.07
N PRO A 162 -30.77 -15.47 -34.07
CA PRO A 162 -32.14 -15.26 -34.46
C PRO A 162 -32.47 -15.81 -35.85
N GLN A 163 -33.65 -16.45 -36.01
CA GLN A 163 -34.05 -16.91 -37.33
C GLN A 163 -34.62 -15.77 -38.16
N ASP A 164 -33.85 -15.35 -39.17
CA ASP A 164 -34.32 -14.48 -40.23
C ASP A 164 -35.08 -15.28 -41.28
N THR A 165 -36.40 -15.15 -41.31
CA THR A 165 -37.27 -15.93 -42.21
C THR A 165 -37.60 -15.22 -43.50
N ASP A 166 -37.20 -13.97 -43.67
CA ASP A 166 -37.48 -13.14 -44.84
C ASP A 166 -36.20 -12.57 -45.53
N GLY A 167 -34.98 -12.91 -45.00
CA GLY A 167 -33.61 -12.91 -45.44
C GLY A 167 -33.02 -11.94 -46.33
#